data_78782e657e99a6682728d1730d27bbb0
#
_entry.id   78782e657e99a6682728d1730d27bbb0
#
_cell.length_a   1.000
_cell.length_b   1.000
_cell.length_c   1.000
_cell.angle_alpha   90.00
_cell.angle_beta   90.00
_cell.angle_gamma   90.00
#
_symmetry.space_group_name_H-M   'P 1'
#
loop_
_entity.id
_entity.type
_entity.pdbx_description
1 polymer ?
#
loop_
_entity_poly.entity_id
_entity_poly.type
_entity_poly.pdbx_seq_one_letter_code
_entity_poly.pdbx_strand_id
1 'polypeptide(L)'
;GTKETARLDQALLASWLGAGELQPIPGTDLVSRPGVFSWNRIDPGSRLLAEYLPDDLTGRGADLGAGYGYLSRMLLARSRSVAELHLFEAEWKALEAARRNLAAFAHGVQLHFHWHDVTAGLPIDRLDFVVMNPPFHSGREAEPGLGQAFIRAALASLKPGGRLYVVANRHLPYEKLVRTYAEHEKTLAEAGGYKVMEVRK
;
A
#
# COMPACT_ATOMS: atom_id res chain seq x y z
N GLY A 1 13.04 -2.11 -37.07
CA GLY A 1 14.25 -2.78 -37.49
C GLY A 1 14.43 -4.05 -36.69
N THR A 2 14.57 -5.19 -37.36
CA THR A 2 14.92 -6.48 -36.77
C THR A 2 16.33 -6.36 -36.18
N LYS A 3 16.49 -6.47 -34.86
CA LYS A 3 17.81 -6.55 -34.25
C LYS A 3 18.43 -7.90 -34.58
N GLU A 4 19.60 -7.87 -35.20
CA GLU A 4 20.40 -9.08 -35.41
C GLU A 4 20.79 -9.67 -34.04
N THR A 5 20.26 -10.84 -33.73
CA THR A 5 20.54 -11.57 -32.46
C THR A 5 22.04 -11.87 -32.25
N ALA A 6 22.82 -11.91 -33.32
CA ALA A 6 24.28 -12.12 -33.28
C ALA A 6 25.08 -11.00 -32.61
N ARG A 7 24.46 -9.81 -32.36
CA ARG A 7 25.12 -8.66 -31.71
C ARG A 7 24.68 -8.43 -30.25
N LEU A 8 23.87 -9.31 -29.71
CA LEU A 8 23.45 -9.19 -28.30
C LEU A 8 24.55 -9.74 -27.39
N ASP A 9 25.00 -8.92 -26.46
CA ASP A 9 25.82 -9.39 -25.36
C ASP A 9 24.93 -10.23 -24.43
N GLN A 10 25.06 -11.55 -24.52
CA GLN A 10 24.22 -12.49 -23.79
C GLN A 10 24.45 -12.42 -22.27
N ALA A 11 25.69 -12.09 -21.83
CA ALA A 11 26.00 -11.93 -20.41
C ALA A 11 25.34 -10.69 -19.85
N LEU A 12 25.39 -9.57 -20.58
CA LEU A 12 24.74 -8.33 -20.20
C LEU A 12 23.21 -8.49 -20.18
N LEU A 13 22.64 -9.17 -21.18
CA LEU A 13 21.22 -9.45 -21.23
C LEU A 13 20.77 -10.32 -20.04
N ALA A 14 21.49 -11.38 -19.72
CA ALA A 14 21.20 -12.22 -18.55
C ALA A 14 21.30 -11.44 -17.23
N SER A 15 22.31 -10.56 -17.11
CA SER A 15 22.45 -9.66 -15.96
C SER A 15 21.24 -8.73 -15.80
N TRP A 16 20.76 -8.12 -16.89
CA TRP A 16 19.59 -7.22 -16.84
C TRP A 16 18.29 -7.96 -16.53
N LEU A 17 18.10 -9.14 -17.11
CA LEU A 17 16.95 -9.97 -16.79
C LEU A 17 16.94 -10.38 -15.32
N GLY A 18 18.09 -10.83 -14.78
CA GLY A 18 18.22 -11.16 -13.36
C GLY A 18 18.02 -9.97 -12.44
N ALA A 19 18.49 -8.77 -12.85
CA ALA A 19 18.26 -7.54 -12.08
C ALA A 19 16.78 -7.13 -12.00
N GLY A 20 15.95 -7.57 -12.94
CA GLY A 20 14.50 -7.33 -12.95
C GLY A 20 13.70 -8.31 -12.09
N GLU A 21 14.31 -9.35 -11.55
CA GLU A 21 13.64 -10.36 -10.74
C GLU A 21 13.37 -9.88 -9.31
N LEU A 22 12.56 -10.67 -8.57
CA LEU A 22 12.31 -10.42 -7.15
C LEU A 22 13.62 -10.58 -6.35
N GLN A 23 13.93 -9.57 -5.56
CA GLN A 23 15.12 -9.51 -4.72
C GLN A 23 14.76 -9.33 -3.25
N PRO A 24 15.51 -9.90 -2.31
CA PRO A 24 15.30 -9.66 -0.89
C PRO A 24 15.47 -8.19 -0.53
N ILE A 25 14.58 -7.69 0.32
CA ILE A 25 14.76 -6.37 0.94
C ILE A 25 15.70 -6.52 2.14
N PRO A 26 16.86 -5.85 2.17
CA PRO A 26 17.85 -6.02 3.22
C PRO A 26 17.27 -5.90 4.64
N GLY A 27 17.64 -6.85 5.51
CA GLY A 27 17.20 -6.88 6.91
C GLY A 27 15.74 -7.28 7.12
N THR A 28 15.09 -7.87 6.11
CA THR A 28 13.72 -8.37 6.18
C THR A 28 13.59 -9.75 5.51
N ASP A 29 12.44 -10.40 5.70
CA ASP A 29 12.01 -11.59 4.96
C ASP A 29 11.12 -11.27 3.75
N LEU A 30 11.06 -9.99 3.36
CA LEU A 30 10.27 -9.50 2.24
C LEU A 30 11.10 -9.46 0.95
N VAL A 31 10.39 -9.56 -0.17
CA VAL A 31 10.95 -9.39 -1.51
C VAL A 31 10.28 -8.22 -2.23
N SER A 32 11.03 -7.59 -3.11
CA SER A 32 10.53 -6.60 -4.06
C SER A 32 11.41 -6.61 -5.31
N ARG A 33 11.21 -5.68 -6.24
CA ARG A 33 12.05 -5.58 -7.42
C ARG A 33 12.29 -4.13 -7.83
N PRO A 34 13.38 -3.84 -8.55
CA PRO A 34 13.65 -2.50 -9.09
C PRO A 34 12.47 -1.92 -9.85
N GLY A 35 12.17 -0.63 -9.60
CA GLY A 35 11.06 0.10 -10.19
C GLY A 35 9.80 0.14 -9.32
N VAL A 36 9.65 -0.75 -8.33
CA VAL A 36 8.60 -0.67 -7.31
C VAL A 36 8.95 0.39 -6.26
N PHE A 37 7.98 1.12 -5.77
CA PHE A 37 8.19 2.11 -4.71
C PHE A 37 8.92 1.51 -3.52
N SER A 38 10.00 2.18 -3.10
CA SER A 38 10.85 1.76 -1.96
C SER A 38 11.34 0.31 -2.03
N TRP A 39 11.65 -0.18 -3.23
CA TRP A 39 11.89 -1.59 -3.54
C TRP A 39 13.02 -2.25 -2.76
N ASN A 40 14.01 -1.50 -2.28
CA ASN A 40 15.21 -2.00 -1.61
C ASN A 40 15.29 -1.65 -0.12
N ARG A 41 14.23 -1.09 0.45
CA ARG A 41 14.14 -0.72 1.87
C ARG A 41 12.67 -0.59 2.30
N ILE A 42 12.43 -0.60 3.61
CA ILE A 42 11.11 -0.23 4.13
C ILE A 42 10.97 1.29 4.11
N ASP A 43 9.86 1.76 3.54
CA ASP A 43 9.52 3.18 3.55
C ASP A 43 9.30 3.68 4.99
N PRO A 44 9.90 4.82 5.38
CA PRO A 44 9.77 5.34 6.75
C PRO A 44 8.32 5.67 7.15
N GLY A 45 7.51 6.20 6.23
CA GLY A 45 6.10 6.48 6.49
C GLY A 45 5.29 5.20 6.72
N SER A 46 5.48 4.20 5.85
CA SER A 46 4.84 2.88 6.01
C SER A 46 5.26 2.19 7.31
N ARG A 47 6.54 2.31 7.69
CA ARG A 47 7.02 1.79 8.98
C ARG A 47 6.31 2.46 10.15
N LEU A 48 6.24 3.80 10.13
CA LEU A 48 5.57 4.55 11.18
C LEU A 48 4.10 4.14 11.27
N LEU A 49 3.37 4.05 10.15
CA LEU A 49 1.98 3.57 10.17
C LEU A 49 1.86 2.17 10.77
N ALA A 50 2.73 1.24 10.38
CA ALA A 50 2.71 -0.14 10.88
C ALA A 50 2.88 -0.24 12.40
N GLU A 51 3.63 0.66 13.03
CA GLU A 51 3.80 0.72 14.49
C GLU A 51 2.50 1.08 15.22
N TYR A 52 1.63 1.86 14.58
CA TYR A 52 0.37 2.37 15.13
C TYR A 52 -0.87 1.64 14.63
N LEU A 53 -0.72 0.62 13.76
CA LEU A 53 -1.86 -0.24 13.42
C LEU A 53 -2.33 -0.99 14.65
N PRO A 54 -3.65 -1.01 14.92
CA PRO A 54 -4.19 -1.75 16.04
C PRO A 54 -4.14 -3.27 15.80
N ASP A 55 -4.33 -4.04 16.85
CA ASP A 55 -4.38 -5.51 16.81
C ASP A 55 -5.82 -6.07 16.77
N ASP A 56 -6.82 -5.18 16.85
CA ASP A 56 -8.24 -5.49 16.90
C ASP A 56 -8.98 -5.38 15.56
N LEU A 57 -8.26 -5.26 14.44
CA LEU A 57 -8.89 -5.21 13.13
C LEU A 57 -9.55 -6.56 12.79
N THR A 58 -10.77 -6.49 12.31
CA THR A 58 -11.60 -7.67 12.00
C THR A 58 -12.36 -7.49 10.70
N GLY A 59 -12.88 -8.59 10.14
CA GLY A 59 -13.75 -8.56 8.97
C GLY A 59 -13.02 -8.31 7.67
N ARG A 60 -13.59 -7.41 6.83
CA ARG A 60 -13.11 -7.10 5.48
C ARG A 60 -12.33 -5.80 5.46
N GLY A 61 -11.12 -5.83 4.95
CA GLY A 61 -10.30 -4.65 4.83
C GLY A 61 -9.68 -4.45 3.46
N ALA A 62 -9.07 -3.27 3.26
CA ALA A 62 -8.27 -2.99 2.08
C ALA A 62 -6.95 -2.27 2.41
N ASP A 63 -5.95 -2.52 1.57
CA ASP A 63 -4.67 -1.80 1.51
C ASP A 63 -4.62 -1.08 0.15
N LEU A 64 -4.65 0.26 0.17
CA LEU A 64 -4.71 1.07 -1.04
C LEU A 64 -3.32 1.63 -1.39
N GLY A 65 -2.86 1.32 -2.60
CA GLY A 65 -1.48 1.54 -3.00
C GLY A 65 -0.57 0.58 -2.24
N ALA A 66 -0.92 -0.71 -2.26
CA ALA A 66 -0.34 -1.73 -1.41
C ALA A 66 1.17 -1.95 -1.64
N GLY A 67 1.70 -1.52 -2.79
CA GLY A 67 3.07 -1.76 -3.17
C GLY A 67 3.40 -3.25 -3.13
N TYR A 68 4.55 -3.61 -2.56
CA TYR A 68 4.93 -5.01 -2.35
C TYR A 68 4.29 -5.67 -1.11
N GLY A 69 3.25 -5.04 -0.51
CA GLY A 69 2.44 -5.62 0.55
C GLY A 69 3.00 -5.47 1.97
N TYR A 70 3.86 -4.49 2.22
CA TYR A 70 4.44 -4.28 3.56
C TYR A 70 3.40 -4.01 4.64
N LEU A 71 2.49 -3.04 4.42
CA LEU A 71 1.44 -2.71 5.38
C LEU A 71 0.50 -3.89 5.62
N SER A 72 0.06 -4.54 4.55
CA SER A 72 -0.76 -5.76 4.61
C SER A 72 -0.11 -6.84 5.47
N ARG A 73 1.20 -7.08 5.30
CA ARG A 73 1.94 -8.08 6.09
C ARG A 73 2.00 -7.71 7.56
N MET A 74 2.30 -6.44 7.88
CA MET A 74 2.36 -5.97 9.28
C MET A 74 1.00 -6.04 9.96
N LEU A 75 -0.05 -5.68 9.24
CA LEU A 75 -1.44 -5.77 9.67
C LEU A 75 -1.82 -7.22 10.00
N LEU A 76 -1.61 -8.16 9.07
CA LEU A 76 -2.00 -9.56 9.23
C LEU A 76 -1.17 -10.29 10.31
N ALA A 77 0.07 -9.88 10.53
CA ALA A 77 0.88 -10.40 11.62
C ALA A 77 0.32 -10.02 13.00
N ARG A 78 -0.40 -8.90 13.09
CA ARG A 78 -0.93 -8.31 14.32
C ARG A 78 -2.40 -8.65 14.56
N SER A 79 -3.24 -8.45 13.53
CA SER A 79 -4.70 -8.62 13.59
C SER A 79 -5.12 -9.97 13.02
N ARG A 80 -5.33 -10.95 13.89
CA ARG A 80 -5.62 -12.34 13.50
C ARG A 80 -7.10 -12.61 13.14
N SER A 81 -7.97 -11.62 13.33
CA SER A 81 -9.41 -11.71 13.07
C SER A 81 -9.84 -11.06 11.74
N VAL A 82 -8.87 -10.70 10.91
CA VAL A 82 -9.12 -10.27 9.53
C VAL A 82 -9.56 -11.47 8.72
N ALA A 83 -10.76 -11.41 8.14
CA ALA A 83 -11.31 -12.49 7.33
C ALA A 83 -10.93 -12.35 5.85
N GLU A 84 -10.91 -11.12 5.36
CA GLU A 84 -10.71 -10.80 3.95
C GLU A 84 -9.89 -9.51 3.81
N LEU A 85 -8.86 -9.53 2.95
CA LEU A 85 -8.03 -8.37 2.69
C LEU A 85 -7.86 -8.17 1.18
N HIS A 86 -8.23 -6.97 0.72
CA HIS A 86 -8.10 -6.54 -0.66
C HIS A 86 -6.90 -5.62 -0.82
N LEU A 87 -5.96 -5.98 -1.68
CA LEU A 87 -4.81 -5.14 -2.03
C LEU A 87 -5.07 -4.49 -3.39
N PHE A 88 -5.09 -3.17 -3.43
CA PHE A 88 -5.24 -2.39 -4.66
C PHE A 88 -3.91 -1.72 -5.00
N GLU A 89 -3.42 -1.96 -6.22
CA GLU A 89 -2.13 -1.43 -6.67
C GLU A 89 -2.15 -1.24 -8.20
N ALA A 90 -1.64 -0.10 -8.66
CA ALA A 90 -1.57 0.24 -10.08
C ALA A 90 -0.34 -0.39 -10.77
N GLU A 91 0.71 -0.73 -10.02
CA GLU A 91 1.92 -1.36 -10.55
C GLU A 91 1.82 -2.90 -10.43
N TRP A 92 1.65 -3.58 -11.55
CA TRP A 92 1.54 -5.04 -11.60
C TRP A 92 2.70 -5.76 -10.92
N LYS A 93 3.92 -5.26 -11.13
CA LYS A 93 5.14 -5.84 -10.54
C LYS A 93 5.14 -5.79 -9.01
N ALA A 94 4.53 -4.76 -8.45
CA ALA A 94 4.35 -4.65 -7.01
C ALA A 94 3.38 -5.70 -6.48
N LEU A 95 2.26 -5.95 -7.18
CA LEU A 95 1.31 -7.00 -6.82
C LEU A 95 1.92 -8.40 -6.87
N GLU A 96 2.81 -8.69 -7.82
CA GLU A 96 3.54 -9.96 -7.85
C GLU A 96 4.41 -10.15 -6.59
N ALA A 97 5.12 -9.11 -6.18
CA ALA A 97 5.89 -9.11 -4.93
C ALA A 97 4.98 -9.28 -3.72
N ALA A 98 3.84 -8.56 -3.66
CA ALA A 98 2.86 -8.66 -2.57
C ALA A 98 2.30 -10.09 -2.44
N ARG A 99 1.97 -10.76 -3.54
CA ARG A 99 1.53 -12.18 -3.53
C ARG A 99 2.57 -13.08 -2.86
N ARG A 100 3.84 -12.89 -3.19
CA ARG A 100 4.94 -13.66 -2.60
C ARG A 100 5.08 -13.37 -1.10
N ASN A 101 5.03 -12.10 -0.73
CA ASN A 101 5.21 -11.65 0.67
C ASN A 101 4.06 -12.06 1.58
N LEU A 102 2.87 -12.27 1.04
CA LEU A 102 1.67 -12.61 1.81
C LEU A 102 1.28 -14.09 1.72
N ALA A 103 2.03 -14.91 1.00
CA ALA A 103 1.70 -16.33 0.76
C ALA A 103 1.47 -17.12 2.07
N ALA A 104 2.20 -16.80 3.13
CA ALA A 104 2.05 -17.46 4.42
C ALA A 104 0.69 -17.22 5.11
N PHE A 105 -0.02 -16.16 4.75
CA PHE A 105 -1.33 -15.80 5.33
C PHE A 105 -2.52 -16.39 4.57
N ALA A 106 -2.31 -16.91 3.35
CA ALA A 106 -3.38 -17.38 2.47
C ALA A 106 -4.23 -18.54 3.02
N HIS A 107 -3.75 -19.24 4.04
CA HIS A 107 -4.51 -20.31 4.70
C HIS A 107 -5.50 -19.81 5.76
N GLY A 108 -5.36 -18.57 6.22
CA GLY A 108 -6.18 -18.02 7.32
C GLY A 108 -6.99 -16.77 6.92
N VAL A 109 -6.63 -16.13 5.82
CA VAL A 109 -7.25 -14.89 5.34
C VAL A 109 -7.51 -15.01 3.84
N GLN A 110 -8.70 -14.56 3.39
CA GLN A 110 -8.97 -14.45 1.96
C GLN A 110 -8.23 -13.24 1.40
N LEU A 111 -7.24 -13.45 0.53
CA LEU A 111 -6.41 -12.41 -0.05
C LEU A 111 -6.83 -12.14 -1.50
N HIS A 112 -7.19 -10.90 -1.80
CA HIS A 112 -7.59 -10.44 -3.13
C HIS A 112 -6.61 -9.39 -3.63
N PHE A 113 -6.04 -9.59 -4.81
CA PHE A 113 -5.05 -8.71 -5.40
C PHE A 113 -5.62 -8.07 -6.65
N HIS A 114 -5.81 -6.76 -6.62
CA HIS A 114 -6.43 -5.98 -7.68
C HIS A 114 -5.39 -5.11 -8.39
N TRP A 115 -5.15 -5.39 -9.66
CA TRP A 115 -4.43 -4.46 -10.51
C TRP A 115 -5.39 -3.34 -10.89
N HIS A 116 -5.35 -2.23 -10.17
CA HIS A 116 -6.40 -1.22 -10.21
C HIS A 116 -5.89 0.17 -9.86
N ASP A 117 -6.41 1.17 -10.56
CA ASP A 117 -6.22 2.58 -10.23
C ASP A 117 -7.23 3.03 -9.17
N VAL A 118 -6.77 3.24 -7.94
CA VAL A 118 -7.60 3.67 -6.81
C VAL A 118 -8.29 5.03 -7.07
N THR A 119 -7.72 5.87 -7.92
CA THR A 119 -8.31 7.19 -8.24
C THR A 119 -9.63 7.08 -9.00
N ALA A 120 -9.87 5.96 -9.66
CA ALA A 120 -11.15 5.64 -10.31
C ALA A 120 -12.25 5.20 -9.34
N GLY A 121 -11.96 5.15 -8.03
CA GLY A 121 -12.83 4.55 -7.01
C GLY A 121 -12.57 3.05 -6.86
N LEU A 122 -13.19 2.42 -5.87
CA LEU A 122 -13.04 0.99 -5.64
C LEU A 122 -14.27 0.21 -6.15
N PRO A 123 -14.08 -0.99 -6.73
CA PRO A 123 -15.19 -1.85 -7.17
C PRO A 123 -15.84 -2.62 -6.01
N ILE A 124 -15.51 -2.28 -4.79
CA ILE A 124 -16.04 -2.88 -3.55
C ILE A 124 -16.42 -1.78 -2.55
N ASP A 125 -17.33 -2.10 -1.67
CA ASP A 125 -17.81 -1.22 -0.60
C ASP A 125 -17.99 -1.98 0.72
N ARG A 126 -18.49 -1.27 1.76
CA ARG A 126 -18.81 -1.82 3.08
C ARG A 126 -17.61 -2.47 3.78
N LEU A 127 -16.41 -1.92 3.59
CA LEU A 127 -15.22 -2.36 4.27
C LEU A 127 -15.25 -1.98 5.75
N ASP A 128 -14.74 -2.85 6.60
CA ASP A 128 -14.57 -2.61 8.04
C ASP A 128 -13.40 -1.66 8.30
N PHE A 129 -12.35 -1.78 7.50
CA PHE A 129 -11.18 -0.91 7.60
C PHE A 129 -10.46 -0.74 6.26
N VAL A 130 -9.69 0.34 6.19
CA VAL A 130 -8.74 0.62 5.12
C VAL A 130 -7.42 1.05 5.73
N VAL A 131 -6.30 0.57 5.18
CA VAL A 131 -4.95 1.08 5.48
C VAL A 131 -4.34 1.64 4.20
N MET A 132 -3.54 2.70 4.30
CA MET A 132 -2.84 3.23 3.14
C MET A 132 -1.66 4.14 3.48
N ASN A 133 -0.66 4.10 2.62
CA ASN A 133 0.35 5.12 2.45
C ASN A 133 0.18 5.69 1.02
N PRO A 134 -0.73 6.65 0.82
CA PRO A 134 -1.08 7.11 -0.51
C PRO A 134 0.09 7.80 -1.19
N PRO A 135 0.24 7.67 -2.53
CA PRO A 135 1.24 8.40 -3.27
C PRO A 135 0.98 9.91 -3.17
N PHE A 136 2.04 10.69 -2.97
CA PHE A 136 2.01 12.15 -2.90
C PHE A 136 2.87 12.80 -3.97
N HIS A 137 3.47 12.01 -4.87
CA HIS A 137 4.21 12.46 -6.03
C HIS A 137 3.81 11.64 -7.25
N SER A 138 3.52 12.30 -8.38
CA SER A 138 3.61 11.71 -9.70
C SER A 138 4.85 12.31 -10.37
N GLY A 139 5.91 11.52 -10.48
CA GLY A 139 7.19 12.01 -11.00
C GLY A 139 7.93 12.94 -10.03
N ARG A 140 8.31 14.17 -10.48
CA ARG A 140 9.12 15.11 -9.69
C ARG A 140 8.31 16.14 -8.91
N GLU A 141 7.02 16.28 -9.18
CA GLU A 141 6.16 17.29 -8.54
C GLU A 141 5.23 16.63 -7.51
N ALA A 142 4.98 17.35 -6.41
CA ALA A 142 4.00 16.94 -5.43
C ALA A 142 2.60 17.14 -6.01
N GLU A 143 1.79 16.08 -6.08
CA GLU A 143 0.38 16.14 -6.47
C GLU A 143 -0.53 15.86 -5.26
N PRO A 144 -0.86 16.88 -4.46
CA PRO A 144 -1.76 16.70 -3.32
C PRO A 144 -3.12 16.12 -3.71
N GLY A 145 -3.55 16.35 -4.95
CA GLY A 145 -4.80 15.83 -5.52
C GLY A 145 -4.85 14.30 -5.58
N LEU A 146 -3.70 13.65 -5.83
CA LEU A 146 -3.63 12.20 -5.90
C LEU A 146 -3.93 11.55 -4.52
N GLY A 147 -3.24 11.99 -3.46
CA GLY A 147 -3.51 11.51 -2.11
C GLY A 147 -4.93 11.83 -1.63
N GLN A 148 -5.50 12.98 -2.03
CA GLN A 148 -6.91 13.31 -1.75
C GLN A 148 -7.88 12.36 -2.47
N ALA A 149 -7.59 11.94 -3.70
CA ALA A 149 -8.40 10.95 -4.42
C ALA A 149 -8.40 9.60 -3.70
N PHE A 150 -7.23 9.15 -3.20
CA PHE A 150 -7.12 7.95 -2.37
C PHE A 150 -7.96 8.04 -1.09
N ILE A 151 -7.91 9.17 -0.36
CA ILE A 151 -8.71 9.39 0.85
C ILE A 151 -10.20 9.31 0.52
N ARG A 152 -10.66 9.96 -0.58
CA ARG A 152 -12.07 9.88 -1.01
C ARG A 152 -12.48 8.45 -1.34
N ALA A 153 -11.66 7.71 -2.09
CA ALA A 153 -11.95 6.31 -2.43
C ALA A 153 -12.03 5.43 -1.16
N ALA A 154 -11.11 5.60 -0.23
CA ALA A 154 -11.12 4.90 1.05
C ALA A 154 -12.39 5.18 1.84
N LEU A 155 -12.73 6.46 2.06
CA LEU A 155 -13.92 6.84 2.83
C LEU A 155 -15.22 6.43 2.13
N ALA A 156 -15.29 6.47 0.80
CA ALA A 156 -16.44 5.99 0.06
C ALA A 156 -16.68 4.49 0.26
N SER A 157 -15.62 3.70 0.29
CA SER A 157 -15.68 2.24 0.40
C SER A 157 -15.93 1.70 1.83
N LEU A 158 -15.69 2.51 2.86
CA LEU A 158 -15.94 2.12 4.25
C LEU A 158 -17.43 2.06 4.56
N LYS A 159 -17.84 1.11 5.41
CA LYS A 159 -19.16 1.10 6.05
C LYS A 159 -19.27 2.20 7.11
N PRO A 160 -20.48 2.60 7.57
CA PRO A 160 -20.63 3.43 8.76
C PRO A 160 -19.88 2.83 9.96
N GLY A 161 -19.09 3.63 10.67
CA GLY A 161 -18.22 3.19 11.75
C GLY A 161 -16.92 2.48 11.30
N GLY A 162 -16.71 2.32 10.00
CA GLY A 162 -15.46 1.77 9.45
C GLY A 162 -14.26 2.68 9.69
N ARG A 163 -13.06 2.11 9.77
CA ARG A 163 -11.83 2.80 10.16
C ARG A 163 -10.85 2.95 9.00
N LEU A 164 -10.30 4.14 8.81
CA LEU A 164 -9.20 4.39 7.89
C LEU A 164 -7.94 4.69 8.71
N TYR A 165 -6.84 4.01 8.39
CA TYR A 165 -5.51 4.29 8.89
C TYR A 165 -4.64 4.79 7.73
N VAL A 166 -4.16 6.01 7.85
CA VAL A 166 -3.38 6.65 6.78
C VAL A 166 -2.13 7.31 7.33
N VAL A 167 -1.02 7.13 6.61
CA VAL A 167 0.18 7.93 6.82
C VAL A 167 0.33 8.93 5.68
N ALA A 168 0.76 10.14 6.01
CA ALA A 168 1.00 11.20 5.05
C ALA A 168 2.15 12.09 5.51
N ASN A 169 2.75 12.83 4.58
CA ASN A 169 3.65 13.92 4.94
C ASN A 169 2.91 14.93 5.81
N ARG A 170 3.56 15.39 6.89
CA ARG A 170 2.98 16.30 7.90
C ARG A 170 2.38 17.58 7.29
N HIS A 171 2.96 18.08 6.20
CA HIS A 171 2.53 19.32 5.54
C HIS A 171 1.28 19.16 4.66
N LEU A 172 0.84 17.94 4.36
CA LEU A 172 -0.33 17.71 3.51
C LEU A 172 -1.62 17.92 4.32
N PRO A 173 -2.51 18.85 3.91
CA PRO A 173 -3.68 19.26 4.71
C PRO A 173 -4.86 18.30 4.51
N TYR A 174 -4.67 17.00 4.80
CA TYR A 174 -5.71 16.00 4.60
C TYR A 174 -6.83 16.07 5.63
N GLU A 175 -6.59 16.66 6.80
CA GLU A 175 -7.58 16.82 7.86
C GLU A 175 -8.84 17.55 7.38
N LYS A 176 -8.66 18.61 6.58
CA LYS A 176 -9.79 19.36 6.02
C LYS A 176 -10.68 18.49 5.14
N LEU A 177 -10.07 17.62 4.33
CA LEU A 177 -10.80 16.67 3.48
C LEU A 177 -11.49 15.60 4.33
N VAL A 178 -10.77 15.03 5.29
CA VAL A 178 -11.29 13.98 6.17
C VAL A 178 -12.53 14.44 6.92
N ARG A 179 -12.50 15.65 7.52
CA ARG A 179 -13.65 16.25 8.24
C ARG A 179 -14.91 16.43 7.42
N THR A 180 -14.80 16.42 6.09
CA THR A 180 -15.97 16.52 5.20
C THR A 180 -16.75 15.21 5.12
N TYR A 181 -16.08 14.06 5.38
CA TYR A 181 -16.61 12.72 5.12
C TYR A 181 -16.61 11.79 6.33
N ALA A 182 -16.04 12.20 7.45
CA ALA A 182 -15.86 11.36 8.63
C ALA A 182 -16.31 12.08 9.91
N GLU A 183 -16.84 11.30 10.85
CA GLU A 183 -17.32 11.80 12.13
C GLU A 183 -16.18 12.13 13.10
N HIS A 184 -15.11 11.33 13.06
CA HIS A 184 -13.97 11.47 13.97
C HIS A 184 -12.64 11.29 13.22
N GLU A 185 -11.69 12.14 13.57
CA GLU A 185 -10.29 12.01 13.19
C GLU A 185 -9.40 12.11 14.41
N LYS A 186 -8.32 11.35 14.41
CA LYS A 186 -7.29 11.38 15.45
C LYS A 186 -5.91 11.24 14.85
N THR A 187 -5.01 12.15 15.15
CA THR A 187 -3.58 11.94 14.87
C THR A 187 -3.02 11.00 15.94
N LEU A 188 -2.50 9.86 15.49
CA LEU A 188 -1.91 8.83 16.35
C LEU A 188 -0.44 9.10 16.64
N ALA A 189 0.29 9.62 15.62
CA ALA A 189 1.71 9.93 15.73
C ALA A 189 2.14 11.00 14.73
N GLU A 190 3.20 11.73 15.10
CA GLU A 190 3.98 12.57 14.19
C GLU A 190 5.46 12.31 14.40
N ALA A 191 6.16 11.84 13.39
CA ALA A 191 7.59 11.59 13.43
C ALA A 191 8.21 11.59 12.02
N GLY A 192 9.49 11.97 11.92
CA GLY A 192 10.26 11.89 10.66
C GLY A 192 9.68 12.67 9.50
N GLY A 193 8.87 13.71 9.75
CA GLY A 193 8.18 14.46 8.69
C GLY A 193 6.84 13.87 8.26
N TYR A 194 6.42 12.77 8.88
CA TYR A 194 5.15 12.09 8.64
C TYR A 194 4.16 12.31 9.79
N LYS A 195 2.88 12.14 9.50
CA LYS A 195 1.80 11.98 10.46
C LYS A 195 0.99 10.73 10.17
N VAL A 196 0.57 10.03 11.20
CA VAL A 196 -0.34 8.89 11.14
C VAL A 196 -1.69 9.32 11.68
N MET A 197 -2.74 9.07 10.93
CA MET A 197 -4.10 9.41 11.32
C MET A 197 -4.98 8.17 11.33
N GLU A 198 -5.85 8.09 12.33
CA GLU A 198 -7.03 7.23 12.37
C GLU A 198 -8.25 8.09 12.08
N VAL A 199 -9.12 7.58 11.19
CA VAL A 199 -10.35 8.24 10.79
C VAL A 199 -11.49 7.25 10.90
N ARG A 200 -12.63 7.67 11.45
CA ARG A 200 -13.85 6.86 11.54
C ARG A 200 -14.97 7.51 10.71
N LYS A 201 -15.51 6.73 9.80
CA LYS A 201 -16.65 7.13 8.96
C LYS A 201 -17.94 7.07 9.73
#